data_7d335ff6d9cb082ecebb767077d5a552
#
_entry.id   7d335ff6d9cb082ecebb767077d5a552
#
_cell.length_a   1.000
_cell.length_b   1.000
_cell.length_c   1.000
_cell.angle_alpha   90.00
_cell.angle_beta   90.00
_cell.angle_gamma   90.00
#
_symmetry.space_group_name_H-M   'P 1'
#
loop_
_entity.id
_entity.type
_entity.pdbx_description
1 polymer ?
#
loop_
_entity_poly.entity_id
_entity_poly.type
_entity_poly.pdbx_seq_one_letter_code
_entity_poly.pdbx_strand_id
1 'polypeptide(L)'
;MQILRYEIEHHAAYPWQLVQGRVCHLRLRTGEALQSAAVLYGDPFWFSGAEKQPVLARSEMQPALRCSGEQYYSVSVPMRTHKLRYHFVLTLEDGDTVYLSELGVTPPLPESVLRPFNVPYVYAGDHPAPPDWAEGFLWYQIFPDRFCDGKENRGSEDFIPTRENFFGGSLQGITGKIPYLRELGVQGIYLNPIFRSDSNHRYDTVSYTELDPRLGGKTDFRILVETLHQAGMRIMLDGVFNHCGWRHPFWQDVRLRGKASRYYNWFCVYDAGELSRLAPEQLSDRRMKENPPYECFAFAANMPKWNTENPEVIRYLVSIVEQWTREYGIDAWRLDVPDEVSLRFLHAFRAGMRSCNAAVYVIGEIWQDAAWWLEQSVFDGVMDYPLYHAIRDFAMTHTDPLETFAHRIRRWYAAAPEAVHPYQWAFCSNHDVPRALSLCGGDKSDFQLAYVLAALLGGNLSVYYGDEIAMDGGQDPDNRRPMRWTDPEEEIRSLLNFWDKNV
;
A
#
# COMPACT_ATOMS: atom_id res chain seq x y z
N MET A 1 -8.95 39.38 15.40
CA MET A 1 -10.18 38.58 15.45
C MET A 1 -10.84 38.25 14.10
N GLN A 2 -10.82 39.11 13.08
CA GLN A 2 -11.36 38.75 11.75
C GLN A 2 -10.48 37.77 10.93
N ILE A 3 -9.20 37.75 11.14
CA ILE A 3 -8.24 36.92 10.37
C ILE A 3 -8.35 35.45 10.70
N LEU A 4 -8.58 35.07 11.96
CA LEU A 4 -8.69 33.69 12.45
C LEU A 4 -9.82 32.87 11.78
N ARG A 5 -10.90 33.50 11.38
CA ARG A 5 -12.06 32.82 10.77
C ARG A 5 -11.77 32.24 9.39
N TYR A 6 -10.75 32.72 8.69
CA TYR A 6 -10.35 32.24 7.37
C TYR A 6 -9.34 31.07 7.41
N GLU A 7 -8.79 30.78 8.59
CA GLU A 7 -7.81 29.69 8.77
C GLU A 7 -8.43 28.36 9.21
N ILE A 8 -9.75 28.34 9.47
CA ILE A 8 -10.48 27.12 9.84
C ILE A 8 -11.01 26.47 8.56
N GLU A 9 -10.56 25.23 8.30
CA GLU A 9 -10.84 24.55 7.05
C GLU A 9 -11.35 23.13 7.29
N HIS A 10 -12.38 22.79 6.53
CA HIS A 10 -12.92 21.46 6.35
C HIS A 10 -13.71 21.42 5.03
N HIS A 11 -13.66 20.29 4.34
CA HIS A 11 -14.44 20.01 3.14
C HIS A 11 -15.18 18.68 3.30
N ALA A 12 -16.38 18.56 2.76
CA ALA A 12 -17.15 17.31 2.73
C ALA A 12 -16.66 16.37 1.61
N ALA A 13 -15.35 16.10 1.59
CA ALA A 13 -14.66 15.29 0.61
C ALA A 13 -13.35 14.75 1.20
N TYR A 14 -12.77 13.73 0.57
CA TYR A 14 -11.44 13.24 0.90
C TYR A 14 -10.40 14.37 0.79
N PRO A 15 -9.41 14.49 1.66
CA PRO A 15 -9.13 13.68 2.85
C PRO A 15 -9.79 14.14 4.15
N TRP A 16 -10.69 15.13 4.08
CA TRP A 16 -11.36 15.74 5.24
C TRP A 16 -12.53 14.92 5.77
N GLN A 17 -13.16 14.15 4.89
CA GLN A 17 -14.26 13.25 5.16
C GLN A 17 -13.99 11.91 4.49
N LEU A 18 -14.00 10.82 5.26
CA LEU A 18 -13.87 9.46 4.77
C LEU A 18 -14.91 8.57 5.45
N VAL A 19 -15.63 7.77 4.67
CA VAL A 19 -16.49 6.72 5.22
C VAL A 19 -15.80 5.38 5.05
N GLN A 20 -15.73 4.61 6.14
CA GLN A 20 -15.27 3.22 6.11
C GLN A 20 -16.26 2.36 6.90
N GLY A 21 -16.88 1.38 6.24
CA GLY A 21 -17.94 0.58 6.83
C GLY A 21 -19.12 1.44 7.30
N ARG A 22 -19.31 1.55 8.60
CA ARG A 22 -20.33 2.40 9.24
C ARG A 22 -19.74 3.49 10.14
N VAL A 23 -18.54 3.90 9.83
CA VAL A 23 -17.84 4.98 10.55
C VAL A 23 -17.51 6.10 9.56
N CYS A 24 -17.77 7.33 9.95
CA CYS A 24 -17.35 8.51 9.23
C CYS A 24 -16.19 9.17 9.99
N HIS A 25 -15.04 9.25 9.34
CA HIS A 25 -13.85 9.92 9.85
C HIS A 25 -13.87 11.37 9.37
N LEU A 26 -13.75 12.30 10.30
CA LEU A 26 -13.82 13.73 10.02
C LEU A 26 -12.57 14.43 10.52
N ARG A 27 -12.04 15.33 9.72
CA ARG A 27 -10.84 16.12 10.00
C ARG A 27 -11.14 17.61 9.87
N LEU A 28 -10.48 18.40 10.70
CA LEU A 28 -10.51 19.85 10.71
C LEU A 28 -9.09 20.37 10.80
N ARG A 29 -8.79 21.48 10.10
CA ARG A 29 -7.53 22.21 10.24
C ARG A 29 -7.79 23.63 10.72
N THR A 30 -6.90 24.14 11.56
CA THR A 30 -6.91 25.52 12.03
C THR A 30 -5.50 26.09 12.03
N GLY A 31 -5.38 27.41 11.83
CA GLY A 31 -4.10 28.13 11.96
C GLY A 31 -3.66 28.33 13.41
N GLU A 32 -4.59 28.23 14.37
CA GLU A 32 -4.33 28.37 15.80
C GLU A 32 -4.98 27.23 16.57
N ALA A 33 -4.51 27.02 17.80
CA ALA A 33 -5.13 26.03 18.69
C ALA A 33 -6.54 26.50 19.09
N LEU A 34 -7.43 25.54 19.29
CA LEU A 34 -8.77 25.77 19.83
C LEU A 34 -8.81 25.37 21.31
N GLN A 35 -9.64 26.02 22.11
CA GLN A 35 -9.93 25.53 23.44
C GLN A 35 -10.66 24.19 23.39
N SER A 36 -11.61 24.04 22.44
CA SER A 36 -12.25 22.78 22.15
C SER A 36 -12.78 22.72 20.72
N ALA A 37 -12.85 21.52 20.19
CA ALA A 37 -13.49 21.22 18.91
C ALA A 37 -14.41 20.01 19.09
N ALA A 38 -15.63 20.12 18.59
CA ALA A 38 -16.61 19.03 18.63
C ALA A 38 -17.39 18.97 17.32
N VAL A 39 -17.93 17.81 17.00
CA VAL A 39 -18.88 17.60 15.93
C VAL A 39 -20.25 17.27 16.47
N LEU A 40 -21.28 17.93 15.97
CA LEU A 40 -22.68 17.55 16.13
C LEU A 40 -23.13 16.81 14.89
N TYR A 41 -23.66 15.61 15.04
CA TYR A 41 -23.97 14.72 13.92
C TYR A 41 -25.22 13.87 14.14
N GLY A 42 -25.88 13.48 13.06
CA GLY A 42 -27.08 12.63 13.14
C GLY A 42 -27.61 12.25 11.75
N ASP A 43 -28.66 11.47 11.73
CA ASP A 43 -29.37 11.18 10.48
C ASP A 43 -30.15 12.43 10.01
N PRO A 44 -30.06 12.83 8.72
CA PRO A 44 -30.73 14.00 8.21
C PRO A 44 -32.26 13.98 8.29
N PHE A 45 -32.85 12.79 8.46
CA PHE A 45 -34.31 12.61 8.52
C PHE A 45 -34.82 12.19 9.90
N TRP A 46 -33.96 12.13 10.89
CA TRP A 46 -34.37 11.77 12.23
C TRP A 46 -34.63 12.99 13.10
N PHE A 47 -35.91 13.16 13.41
CA PHE A 47 -36.42 14.29 14.18
C PHE A 47 -37.17 13.82 15.45
N SER A 48 -37.16 14.61 16.50
CA SER A 48 -37.90 14.38 17.73
C SER A 48 -38.83 15.55 18.06
N GLY A 49 -39.90 15.24 18.80
CA GLY A 49 -40.83 16.24 19.30
C GLY A 49 -41.78 16.83 18.24
N ALA A 50 -42.72 17.62 18.70
CA ALA A 50 -43.74 18.27 17.85
C ALA A 50 -43.12 19.32 16.89
N GLU A 51 -42.00 19.93 17.30
CA GLU A 51 -41.28 20.94 16.52
C GLU A 51 -40.28 20.34 15.50
N LYS A 52 -40.24 19.00 15.40
CA LYS A 52 -39.33 18.27 14.51
C LYS A 52 -37.87 18.73 14.66
N GLN A 53 -37.39 18.79 15.91
CA GLN A 53 -35.97 19.08 16.15
C GLN A 53 -35.11 17.90 15.71
N PRO A 54 -33.97 18.13 15.02
CA PRO A 54 -33.07 17.06 14.62
C PRO A 54 -32.47 16.36 15.83
N VAL A 55 -32.38 15.04 15.79
CA VAL A 55 -31.71 14.26 16.82
C VAL A 55 -30.21 14.19 16.48
N LEU A 56 -29.40 14.93 17.25
CA LEU A 56 -27.96 15.00 17.05
C LEU A 56 -27.23 14.40 18.25
N ALA A 57 -26.17 13.67 17.98
CA ALA A 57 -25.15 13.28 18.93
C ALA A 57 -23.99 14.29 18.89
N ARG A 58 -23.19 14.34 19.95
CA ARG A 58 -21.99 15.16 20.06
C ARG A 58 -20.78 14.26 20.31
N SER A 59 -19.69 14.49 19.58
CA SER A 59 -18.40 13.89 19.85
C SER A 59 -17.31 14.97 19.87
N GLU A 60 -16.42 14.86 20.87
CA GLU A 60 -15.27 15.76 20.95
C GLU A 60 -14.20 15.30 19.95
N MET A 61 -13.57 16.27 19.27
CA MET A 61 -12.45 16.04 18.38
C MET A 61 -11.15 16.03 19.18
N GLN A 62 -10.21 15.19 18.77
CA GLN A 62 -8.88 15.12 19.38
C GLN A 62 -7.86 15.88 18.53
N PRO A 63 -6.91 16.62 19.17
CA PRO A 63 -5.75 17.13 18.46
C PRO A 63 -4.97 15.95 17.87
N ALA A 64 -4.69 16.00 16.56
CA ALA A 64 -4.06 14.91 15.83
C ALA A 64 -2.61 15.25 15.45
N LEU A 65 -2.38 16.42 14.82
CA LEU A 65 -1.05 16.89 14.46
C LEU A 65 -0.95 18.40 14.67
N ARG A 66 0.20 18.86 15.18
CA ARG A 66 0.58 20.27 15.17
C ARG A 66 1.89 20.45 14.43
N CYS A 67 1.88 21.19 13.34
CA CYS A 67 3.08 21.39 12.52
C CYS A 67 3.03 22.74 11.80
N SER A 68 4.13 23.49 11.83
CA SER A 68 4.31 24.75 11.05
C SER A 68 3.20 25.78 11.23
N GLY A 69 2.67 25.94 12.45
CA GLY A 69 1.59 26.89 12.75
C GLY A 69 0.19 26.40 12.42
N GLU A 70 0.02 25.16 11.96
CA GLU A 70 -1.26 24.53 11.73
C GLU A 70 -1.55 23.46 12.79
N GLN A 71 -2.81 23.33 13.18
CA GLN A 71 -3.31 22.32 14.07
C GLN A 71 -4.41 21.53 13.38
N TYR A 72 -4.28 20.20 13.36
CA TYR A 72 -5.29 19.28 12.88
C TYR A 72 -6.06 18.67 14.05
N TYR A 73 -7.36 18.50 13.86
CA TYR A 73 -8.25 17.78 14.78
C TYR A 73 -8.98 16.70 14.02
N SER A 74 -9.17 15.55 14.64
CA SER A 74 -9.88 14.43 14.04
C SER A 74 -10.89 13.81 14.98
N VAL A 75 -11.88 13.14 14.42
CA VAL A 75 -12.88 12.35 15.13
C VAL A 75 -13.46 11.28 14.21
N SER A 76 -13.75 10.12 14.78
CA SER A 76 -14.49 9.05 14.12
C SER A 76 -15.88 8.94 14.74
N VAL A 77 -16.91 9.04 13.90
CA VAL A 77 -18.31 9.01 14.38
C VAL A 77 -19.08 7.87 13.73
N PRO A 78 -19.90 7.13 14.50
CA PRO A 78 -20.70 6.04 13.97
C PRO A 78 -21.85 6.58 13.10
N MET A 79 -22.07 5.95 11.96
CA MET A 79 -23.24 6.18 11.12
C MET A 79 -24.34 5.18 11.51
N ARG A 80 -25.40 5.67 12.14
CA ARG A 80 -26.56 4.84 12.55
C ARG A 80 -27.32 4.29 11.34
N THR A 81 -27.42 5.09 10.30
CA THR A 81 -28.01 4.76 9.01
C THR A 81 -26.97 4.89 7.90
N HIS A 82 -27.41 4.90 6.65
CA HIS A 82 -26.55 5.06 5.47
C HIS A 82 -26.25 6.52 5.12
N LYS A 83 -26.66 7.46 5.97
CA LYS A 83 -26.50 8.90 5.77
C LYS A 83 -26.04 9.55 7.04
N LEU A 84 -25.37 10.69 6.90
CA LEU A 84 -24.98 11.52 8.01
C LEU A 84 -25.12 13.01 7.64
N ARG A 85 -25.63 13.79 8.55
CA ARG A 85 -25.46 15.25 8.57
C ARG A 85 -24.60 15.66 9.75
N TYR A 86 -23.78 16.66 9.61
CA TYR A 86 -22.92 17.12 10.69
C TYR A 86 -22.49 18.57 10.52
N HIS A 87 -22.11 19.20 11.62
CA HIS A 87 -21.41 20.48 11.65
C HIS A 87 -20.48 20.52 12.86
N PHE A 88 -19.51 21.42 12.84
CA PHE A 88 -18.57 21.54 13.93
C PHE A 88 -18.96 22.69 14.86
N VAL A 89 -18.68 22.49 16.16
CA VAL A 89 -18.81 23.46 17.23
C VAL A 89 -17.41 23.68 17.80
N LEU A 90 -16.90 24.88 17.64
CA LEU A 90 -15.52 25.22 17.96
C LEU A 90 -15.49 26.33 18.99
N THR A 91 -14.68 26.17 20.03
CA THR A 91 -14.40 27.21 21.02
C THR A 91 -13.01 27.77 20.72
N LEU A 92 -12.93 29.02 20.38
CA LEU A 92 -11.70 29.73 20.08
C LEU A 92 -10.93 30.04 21.36
N GLU A 93 -9.66 30.44 21.28
CA GLU A 93 -8.82 30.78 22.43
C GLU A 93 -9.36 31.91 23.29
N ASP A 94 -10.09 32.86 22.68
CA ASP A 94 -10.75 33.99 23.37
C ASP A 94 -12.05 33.58 24.09
N GLY A 95 -12.48 32.33 23.96
CA GLY A 95 -13.69 31.78 24.56
C GLY A 95 -14.94 31.91 23.65
N ASP A 96 -14.84 32.58 22.50
CA ASP A 96 -15.95 32.67 21.56
C ASP A 96 -16.27 31.29 20.96
N THR A 97 -17.56 30.98 20.85
CA THR A 97 -18.03 29.77 20.16
C THR A 97 -18.43 30.13 18.73
N VAL A 98 -17.95 29.32 17.78
CA VAL A 98 -18.31 29.43 16.35
C VAL A 98 -18.74 28.07 15.82
N TYR A 99 -19.58 28.10 14.77
CA TYR A 99 -19.97 26.91 14.03
C TYR A 99 -19.27 26.89 12.68
N LEU A 100 -18.84 25.71 12.25
CA LEU A 100 -18.39 25.48 10.88
C LEU A 100 -19.37 24.53 10.16
N SER A 101 -19.90 24.98 9.05
CA SER A 101 -20.88 24.28 8.21
C SER A 101 -20.63 24.62 6.74
N GLU A 102 -21.52 24.22 5.82
CA GLU A 102 -21.45 24.66 4.41
C GLU A 102 -21.53 26.19 4.24
N LEU A 103 -22.01 26.91 5.25
CA LEU A 103 -21.98 28.39 5.27
C LEU A 103 -20.60 28.98 5.63
N GLY A 104 -19.61 28.11 5.87
CA GLY A 104 -18.32 28.50 6.46
C GLY A 104 -18.42 28.72 7.97
N VAL A 105 -17.51 29.54 8.50
CA VAL A 105 -17.44 29.84 9.93
C VAL A 105 -18.46 30.94 10.25
N THR A 106 -19.39 30.64 11.17
CA THR A 106 -20.46 31.55 11.60
C THR A 106 -20.56 31.59 13.13
N PRO A 107 -21.17 32.64 13.74
CA PRO A 107 -21.69 32.52 15.11
C PRO A 107 -22.67 31.34 15.22
N PRO A 108 -22.99 30.83 16.42
CA PRO A 108 -24.00 29.80 16.59
C PRO A 108 -25.34 30.20 15.91
N LEU A 109 -25.81 29.34 15.04
CA LEU A 109 -27.03 29.51 14.27
C LEU A 109 -28.09 28.49 14.66
N PRO A 110 -29.39 28.82 14.59
CA PRO A 110 -30.48 27.87 14.73
C PRO A 110 -30.38 26.79 13.61
N GLU A 111 -30.76 25.56 13.93
CA GLU A 111 -30.76 24.43 12.98
C GLU A 111 -31.59 24.70 11.69
N SER A 112 -32.60 25.55 11.79
CA SER A 112 -33.43 25.98 10.62
C SER A 112 -32.69 26.85 9.59
N VAL A 113 -31.57 27.45 9.99
CA VAL A 113 -30.75 28.33 9.14
C VAL A 113 -29.42 27.70 8.81
N LEU A 114 -28.90 26.88 9.75
CA LEU A 114 -27.64 26.18 9.59
C LEU A 114 -27.70 25.23 8.39
N ARG A 115 -26.66 25.26 7.56
CA ARG A 115 -26.46 24.29 6.46
C ARG A 115 -25.38 23.30 6.87
N PRO A 116 -25.73 22.16 7.47
CA PRO A 116 -24.76 21.16 7.86
C PRO A 116 -24.12 20.49 6.63
N PHE A 117 -22.91 20.01 6.78
CA PHE A 117 -22.30 19.10 5.82
C PHE A 117 -23.08 17.78 5.78
N ASN A 118 -23.02 17.10 4.65
CA ASN A 118 -23.74 15.85 4.45
C ASN A 118 -22.84 14.76 3.88
N VAL A 119 -22.95 13.56 4.44
CA VAL A 119 -22.51 12.32 3.81
C VAL A 119 -23.67 11.78 2.97
N PRO A 120 -23.49 11.51 1.68
CA PRO A 120 -24.52 10.93 0.83
C PRO A 120 -24.90 9.52 1.31
N TYR A 121 -25.86 8.90 0.66
CA TYR A 121 -26.24 7.52 0.97
C TYR A 121 -25.13 6.55 0.59
N VAL A 122 -24.55 5.86 1.58
CA VAL A 122 -23.41 4.96 1.43
C VAL A 122 -23.70 3.62 2.10
N TYR A 123 -23.51 2.52 1.36
CA TYR A 123 -23.51 1.19 1.95
C TYR A 123 -22.13 0.85 2.53
N ALA A 124 -22.10 0.12 3.64
CA ALA A 124 -20.86 -0.33 4.26
C ALA A 124 -19.94 -1.14 3.30
N GLY A 125 -20.55 -1.82 2.33
CA GLY A 125 -19.80 -2.57 1.32
C GLY A 125 -19.18 -1.72 0.21
N ASP A 126 -19.61 -0.46 0.03
CA ASP A 126 -19.06 0.45 -0.98
C ASP A 126 -17.65 0.91 -0.55
N HIS A 127 -17.48 1.11 0.76
CA HIS A 127 -16.21 1.52 1.37
C HIS A 127 -15.88 0.60 2.56
N PRO A 128 -15.42 -0.64 2.31
CA PRO A 128 -15.10 -1.58 3.37
C PRO A 128 -13.91 -1.09 4.21
N ALA A 129 -14.01 -1.21 5.52
CA ALA A 129 -12.89 -0.91 6.41
C ALA A 129 -11.73 -1.90 6.17
N PRO A 130 -10.47 -1.46 6.38
CA PRO A 130 -9.34 -2.37 6.47
C PRO A 130 -9.58 -3.43 7.56
N PRO A 131 -8.93 -4.60 7.48
CA PRO A 131 -9.03 -5.58 8.56
C PRO A 131 -8.26 -5.11 9.81
N ASP A 132 -8.86 -5.23 10.99
CA ASP A 132 -8.27 -4.75 12.26
C ASP A 132 -6.87 -5.32 12.52
N TRP A 133 -6.62 -6.58 12.13
CA TRP A 133 -5.33 -7.22 12.33
C TRP A 133 -4.17 -6.57 11.54
N ALA A 134 -4.46 -5.80 10.49
CA ALA A 134 -3.45 -5.18 9.63
C ALA A 134 -3.02 -3.79 10.12
N GLU A 135 -3.55 -3.31 11.24
CA GLU A 135 -3.14 -2.07 11.87
C GLU A 135 -1.80 -2.24 12.59
N GLY A 136 -0.82 -1.38 12.29
CA GLY A 136 0.47 -1.37 12.97
C GLY A 136 1.27 -2.68 12.84
N PHE A 137 1.24 -3.33 11.70
CA PHE A 137 1.76 -4.67 11.47
C PHE A 137 3.22 -4.67 11.00
N LEU A 138 4.05 -5.57 11.54
CA LEU A 138 5.45 -5.73 11.15
C LEU A 138 5.59 -6.78 10.06
N TRP A 139 5.91 -6.33 8.86
CA TRP A 139 6.14 -7.15 7.69
C TRP A 139 7.63 -7.39 7.44
N TYR A 140 7.95 -8.55 6.86
CA TYR A 140 9.28 -8.85 6.36
C TYR A 140 9.21 -9.23 4.88
N GLN A 141 9.81 -8.41 4.03
CA GLN A 141 9.82 -8.62 2.59
C GLN A 141 10.91 -9.56 2.17
N ILE A 142 10.55 -10.60 1.43
CA ILE A 142 11.47 -11.63 0.94
C ILE A 142 11.52 -11.63 -0.59
N PHE A 143 12.72 -11.54 -1.14
CA PHE A 143 12.99 -11.88 -2.54
C PHE A 143 13.35 -13.37 -2.61
N PRO A 144 12.42 -14.27 -3.07
CA PRO A 144 12.53 -15.70 -2.81
C PRO A 144 13.82 -16.36 -3.32
N ASP A 145 14.28 -15.98 -4.54
CA ASP A 145 15.51 -16.52 -5.12
C ASP A 145 16.78 -16.24 -4.31
N ARG A 146 16.75 -15.16 -3.52
CA ARG A 146 17.93 -14.58 -2.84
C ARG A 146 17.97 -14.91 -1.36
N PHE A 147 16.88 -15.38 -0.77
CA PHE A 147 16.73 -15.47 0.68
C PHE A 147 17.41 -16.70 1.26
N CYS A 148 16.93 -17.91 0.97
CA CYS A 148 17.47 -19.13 1.55
C CYS A 148 17.23 -20.35 0.65
N ASP A 149 18.27 -21.12 0.40
CA ASP A 149 18.19 -22.38 -0.37
C ASP A 149 18.16 -23.64 0.53
N GLY A 150 18.03 -23.45 1.84
CA GLY A 150 18.13 -24.52 2.84
C GLY A 150 19.55 -24.90 3.23
N LYS A 151 20.56 -24.20 2.72
CA LYS A 151 21.99 -24.37 3.08
C LYS A 151 22.49 -23.08 3.70
N GLU A 152 23.33 -23.20 4.72
CA GLU A 152 23.93 -22.04 5.38
C GLU A 152 25.04 -21.42 4.54
N ASN A 153 25.10 -20.08 4.54
CA ASN A 153 26.18 -19.23 4.00
C ASN A 153 26.49 -19.33 2.50
N ARG A 154 25.75 -18.57 1.65
CA ARG A 154 26.11 -18.38 0.23
C ARG A 154 26.44 -16.96 -0.21
N GLY A 155 26.40 -15.96 0.63
CA GLY A 155 26.79 -14.61 0.26
C GLY A 155 28.26 -14.33 0.56
N SER A 156 29.11 -14.06 -0.45
CA SER A 156 30.36 -13.32 -0.21
C SER A 156 30.05 -11.83 -0.23
N GLU A 157 30.69 -11.03 0.62
CA GLU A 157 30.49 -9.58 0.71
C GLU A 157 30.76 -8.85 -0.62
N ASP A 158 31.63 -9.40 -1.46
CA ASP A 158 32.09 -8.82 -2.71
C ASP A 158 31.25 -9.25 -3.94
N PHE A 159 30.21 -10.07 -3.77
CA PHE A 159 29.45 -10.57 -4.91
C PHE A 159 28.32 -9.64 -5.31
N ILE A 160 28.46 -8.98 -6.45
CA ILE A 160 27.39 -8.18 -7.08
C ILE A 160 26.63 -9.10 -8.04
N PRO A 161 25.32 -9.36 -7.82
CA PRO A 161 24.53 -10.18 -8.71
C PRO A 161 24.29 -9.50 -10.05
N THR A 162 24.11 -10.31 -11.10
CA THR A 162 23.53 -9.84 -12.36
C THR A 162 22.04 -10.11 -12.39
N ARG A 163 21.34 -9.56 -13.40
CA ARG A 163 19.91 -9.79 -13.59
C ARG A 163 19.59 -11.23 -13.99
N GLU A 164 20.55 -11.97 -14.49
CA GLU A 164 20.42 -13.38 -14.97
C GLU A 164 20.75 -14.40 -13.91
N ASN A 165 21.44 -14.03 -12.81
CA ASN A 165 21.85 -14.98 -11.79
C ASN A 165 20.67 -15.53 -11.00
N PHE A 166 20.63 -16.85 -10.83
CA PHE A 166 19.77 -17.56 -9.90
C PHE A 166 20.61 -18.07 -8.74
N PHE A 167 20.12 -17.90 -7.51
CA PHE A 167 20.82 -18.32 -6.30
C PHE A 167 20.17 -19.53 -5.63
N GLY A 168 19.01 -19.95 -6.13
CA GLY A 168 18.36 -21.18 -5.70
C GLY A 168 17.63 -21.08 -4.36
N GLY A 169 17.27 -19.86 -3.94
CA GLY A 169 16.37 -19.69 -2.81
C GLY A 169 15.05 -20.42 -3.08
N SER A 170 14.43 -21.01 -2.04
CA SER A 170 13.29 -21.90 -2.16
C SER A 170 12.25 -21.69 -1.07
N LEU A 171 11.02 -22.17 -1.32
CA LEU A 171 9.93 -22.17 -0.34
C LEU A 171 10.29 -22.99 0.90
N GLN A 172 10.99 -24.12 0.74
CA GLN A 172 11.49 -24.92 1.86
C GLN A 172 12.52 -24.15 2.68
N GLY A 173 13.44 -23.42 2.00
CA GLY A 173 14.41 -22.56 2.67
C GLY A 173 13.74 -21.46 3.49
N ILE A 174 12.69 -20.81 2.93
CA ILE A 174 11.90 -19.81 3.65
C ILE A 174 11.20 -20.44 4.86
N THR A 175 10.57 -21.60 4.69
CA THR A 175 9.91 -22.35 5.77
C THR A 175 10.86 -22.65 6.93
N GLY A 176 12.10 -23.06 6.61
CA GLY A 176 13.14 -23.34 7.61
C GLY A 176 13.58 -22.11 8.41
N LYS A 177 13.33 -20.90 7.92
CA LYS A 177 13.70 -19.64 8.57
C LYS A 177 12.55 -18.96 9.34
N ILE A 178 11.37 -19.55 9.40
CA ILE A 178 10.23 -19.03 10.19
C ILE A 178 10.61 -18.85 11.68
N PRO A 179 11.35 -19.77 12.36
CA PRO A 179 11.79 -19.53 13.73
C PRO A 179 12.63 -18.26 13.90
N TYR A 180 13.55 -18.00 12.97
CA TYR A 180 14.37 -16.78 12.95
C TYR A 180 13.50 -15.51 12.82
N LEU A 181 12.55 -15.51 11.87
CA LEU A 181 11.64 -14.38 11.67
C LEU A 181 10.76 -14.10 12.90
N ARG A 182 10.29 -15.16 13.57
CA ARG A 182 9.57 -15.03 14.85
C ARG A 182 10.41 -14.42 15.95
N GLU A 183 11.68 -14.82 16.06
CA GLU A 183 12.61 -14.24 17.05
C GLU A 183 12.88 -12.76 16.80
N LEU A 184 12.79 -12.30 15.56
CA LEU A 184 12.84 -10.89 15.19
C LEU A 184 11.55 -10.11 15.50
N GLY A 185 10.46 -10.78 15.93
CA GLY A 185 9.17 -10.15 16.12
C GLY A 185 8.34 -9.95 14.84
N VAL A 186 8.75 -10.55 13.71
CA VAL A 186 8.03 -10.44 12.44
C VAL A 186 6.65 -11.08 12.55
N GLN A 187 5.61 -10.31 12.19
CA GLN A 187 4.21 -10.76 12.26
C GLN A 187 3.71 -11.34 10.92
N GLY A 188 4.32 -10.96 9.80
CA GLY A 188 4.00 -11.51 8.50
C GLY A 188 5.10 -11.36 7.48
N ILE A 189 5.07 -12.21 6.45
CA ILE A 189 5.99 -12.12 5.32
C ILE A 189 5.29 -11.61 4.06
N TYR A 190 5.99 -10.79 3.30
CA TYR A 190 5.63 -10.43 1.94
C TYR A 190 6.60 -11.11 0.97
N LEU A 191 6.08 -11.94 0.08
CA LEU A 191 6.86 -12.60 -0.96
C LEU A 191 6.78 -11.82 -2.26
N ASN A 192 7.93 -11.36 -2.79
CA ASN A 192 8.02 -10.98 -4.20
C ASN A 192 7.55 -12.16 -5.08
N PRO A 193 7.24 -11.94 -6.39
CA PRO A 193 6.50 -12.89 -7.20
C PRO A 193 7.02 -14.35 -7.13
N ILE A 194 6.08 -15.30 -7.02
CA ILE A 194 6.37 -16.73 -6.88
C ILE A 194 5.88 -17.57 -8.05
N PHE A 195 5.13 -16.96 -8.97
CA PHE A 195 4.56 -17.67 -10.10
C PHE A 195 5.61 -18.02 -11.15
N ARG A 196 5.29 -19.02 -11.98
CA ARG A 196 6.18 -19.48 -13.05
C ARG A 196 6.55 -18.33 -13.98
N SER A 197 7.85 -18.16 -14.21
CA SER A 197 8.44 -17.05 -14.96
C SER A 197 9.77 -17.48 -15.58
N ASP A 198 10.30 -16.67 -16.47
CA ASP A 198 11.64 -16.89 -17.06
C ASP A 198 12.76 -16.27 -16.22
N SER A 199 12.46 -15.17 -15.52
CA SER A 199 13.42 -14.40 -14.72
C SER A 199 13.49 -14.84 -13.26
N ASN A 200 14.55 -14.41 -12.57
CA ASN A 200 14.69 -14.60 -11.12
C ASN A 200 13.76 -13.70 -10.29
N HIS A 201 13.35 -12.55 -10.84
CA HIS A 201 12.43 -11.60 -10.19
C HIS A 201 10.95 -12.00 -10.35
N ARG A 202 10.61 -12.77 -11.38
CA ARG A 202 9.28 -13.34 -11.67
C ARG A 202 8.16 -12.31 -11.95
N TYR A 203 8.51 -11.07 -12.22
CA TYR A 203 7.52 -10.07 -12.70
C TYR A 203 7.07 -10.35 -14.14
N ASP A 204 7.83 -11.10 -14.94
CA ASP A 204 7.45 -11.58 -16.27
C ASP A 204 6.69 -12.92 -16.20
N THR A 205 5.53 -12.93 -15.53
CA THR A 205 4.74 -14.13 -15.24
C THR A 205 4.30 -14.88 -16.51
N VAL A 206 4.68 -16.15 -16.61
CA VAL A 206 4.29 -17.06 -17.71
C VAL A 206 3.03 -17.87 -17.37
N SER A 207 2.83 -18.21 -16.11
CA SER A 207 1.62 -18.90 -15.63
C SER A 207 1.28 -18.45 -14.23
N TYR A 208 0.04 -17.99 -14.02
CA TYR A 208 -0.47 -17.59 -12.71
C TYR A 208 -1.04 -18.75 -11.87
N THR A 209 -1.17 -19.92 -12.47
CA THR A 209 -1.70 -21.12 -11.79
C THR A 209 -0.63 -22.10 -11.37
N GLU A 210 0.62 -21.86 -11.75
CA GLU A 210 1.79 -22.67 -11.44
C GLU A 210 2.81 -21.82 -10.67
N LEU A 211 3.40 -22.44 -9.64
CA LEU A 211 4.59 -21.91 -8.98
C LEU A 211 5.80 -22.05 -9.88
N ASP A 212 6.77 -21.16 -9.73
CA ASP A 212 8.07 -21.34 -10.35
C ASP A 212 8.73 -22.63 -9.79
N PRO A 213 9.01 -23.64 -10.64
CA PRO A 213 9.56 -24.91 -10.17
C PRO A 213 10.92 -24.77 -9.48
N ARG A 214 11.62 -23.65 -9.71
CA ARG A 214 12.89 -23.34 -9.01
C ARG A 214 12.68 -23.00 -7.54
N LEU A 215 11.49 -22.54 -7.16
CA LEU A 215 11.14 -22.24 -5.75
C LEU A 215 10.61 -23.48 -5.01
N GLY A 216 10.05 -24.44 -5.74
CA GLY A 216 9.36 -25.60 -5.19
C GLY A 216 7.98 -25.82 -5.79
N GLY A 217 7.23 -26.77 -5.24
CA GLY A 217 5.90 -27.13 -5.72
C GLY A 217 4.77 -26.59 -4.83
N LYS A 218 3.53 -26.88 -5.24
CA LYS A 218 2.32 -26.51 -4.49
C LYS A 218 2.29 -27.10 -3.07
N THR A 219 2.88 -28.26 -2.87
CA THR A 219 3.02 -28.88 -1.55
C THR A 219 3.93 -28.06 -0.64
N ASP A 220 5.09 -27.61 -1.17
CA ASP A 220 6.03 -26.78 -0.41
C ASP A 220 5.40 -25.43 -0.03
N PHE A 221 4.63 -24.83 -0.93
CA PHE A 221 3.90 -23.61 -0.67
C PHE A 221 2.82 -23.80 0.41
N ARG A 222 2.07 -24.89 0.36
CA ARG A 222 1.07 -25.22 1.38
C ARG A 222 1.74 -25.38 2.75
N ILE A 223 2.85 -26.11 2.83
CA ILE A 223 3.61 -26.28 4.06
C ILE A 223 4.10 -24.92 4.60
N LEU A 224 4.60 -24.04 3.74
CA LEU A 224 5.03 -22.70 4.13
C LEU A 224 3.87 -21.91 4.78
N VAL A 225 2.73 -21.85 4.10
CA VAL A 225 1.56 -21.10 4.60
C VAL A 225 1.04 -21.67 5.91
N GLU A 226 0.88 -22.99 5.98
CA GLU A 226 0.43 -23.68 7.21
C GLU A 226 1.40 -23.46 8.37
N THR A 227 2.72 -23.46 8.11
CA THR A 227 3.73 -23.22 9.15
C THR A 227 3.70 -21.76 9.62
N LEU A 228 3.51 -20.79 8.73
CA LEU A 228 3.33 -19.37 9.09
C LEU A 228 2.10 -19.21 9.97
N HIS A 229 0.95 -19.74 9.56
CA HIS A 229 -0.29 -19.63 10.34
C HIS A 229 -0.19 -20.32 11.71
N GLN A 230 0.45 -21.49 11.80
CA GLN A 230 0.74 -22.15 13.08
C GLN A 230 1.67 -21.32 13.97
N ALA A 231 2.55 -20.52 13.38
CA ALA A 231 3.41 -19.59 14.09
C ALA A 231 2.70 -18.27 14.48
N GLY A 232 1.42 -18.08 14.10
CA GLY A 232 0.66 -16.84 14.28
C GLY A 232 1.03 -15.75 13.28
N MET A 233 1.76 -16.08 12.21
CA MET A 233 2.22 -15.15 11.20
C MET A 233 1.30 -15.13 9.99
N ARG A 234 1.32 -14.01 9.23
CA ARG A 234 0.54 -13.80 8.01
C ARG A 234 1.39 -13.91 6.76
N ILE A 235 0.73 -14.10 5.61
CA ILE A 235 1.39 -14.11 4.31
C ILE A 235 0.73 -13.12 3.34
N MET A 236 1.59 -12.34 2.67
CA MET A 236 1.22 -11.46 1.55
C MET A 236 1.89 -11.96 0.27
N LEU A 237 1.12 -12.01 -0.81
CA LEU A 237 1.61 -12.31 -2.15
C LEU A 237 1.65 -11.06 -3.03
N ASP A 238 2.54 -11.10 -4.03
CA ASP A 238 2.66 -10.08 -5.07
C ASP A 238 1.75 -10.41 -6.25
N GLY A 239 0.88 -9.49 -6.60
CA GLY A 239 -0.08 -9.59 -7.70
C GLY A 239 0.36 -8.81 -8.92
N VAL A 240 1.03 -9.46 -9.86
CA VAL A 240 1.50 -8.86 -11.12
C VAL A 240 0.40 -8.95 -12.16
N PHE A 241 -0.54 -7.99 -12.15
CA PHE A 241 -1.73 -8.02 -13.01
C PHE A 241 -1.79 -6.88 -14.05
N ASN A 242 -0.79 -6.01 -14.08
CA ASN A 242 -0.64 -5.02 -15.14
C ASN A 242 -0.20 -5.66 -16.47
N HIS A 243 0.69 -6.63 -16.40
CA HIS A 243 1.33 -7.27 -17.56
C HIS A 243 1.57 -8.76 -17.30
N CYS A 244 1.96 -9.50 -18.32
CA CYS A 244 2.47 -10.85 -18.20
C CYS A 244 3.83 -10.99 -18.89
N GLY A 245 4.46 -12.15 -18.78
CA GLY A 245 5.70 -12.44 -19.48
C GLY A 245 5.49 -12.71 -20.97
N TRP A 246 6.52 -12.48 -21.76
CA TRP A 246 6.53 -12.74 -23.19
C TRP A 246 6.04 -14.14 -23.55
N ARG A 247 6.44 -15.17 -22.77
CA ARG A 247 6.07 -16.56 -23.02
C ARG A 247 4.70 -16.97 -22.48
N HIS A 248 3.91 -16.03 -21.97
CA HIS A 248 2.54 -16.35 -21.53
C HIS A 248 1.72 -16.95 -22.67
N PRO A 249 1.03 -18.11 -22.50
CA PRO A 249 0.37 -18.84 -23.59
C PRO A 249 -0.63 -17.99 -24.38
N PHE A 250 -1.40 -17.13 -23.73
CA PHE A 250 -2.40 -16.28 -24.39
C PHE A 250 -1.75 -15.19 -25.23
N TRP A 251 -0.62 -14.63 -24.75
CA TRP A 251 0.17 -13.70 -25.54
C TRP A 251 0.78 -14.37 -26.75
N GLN A 252 1.32 -15.58 -26.59
CA GLN A 252 1.88 -16.34 -27.72
C GLN A 252 0.82 -16.68 -28.77
N ASP A 253 -0.42 -17.00 -28.38
CA ASP A 253 -1.52 -17.23 -29.32
C ASP A 253 -1.85 -15.92 -30.08
N VAL A 254 -1.89 -14.75 -29.41
CA VAL A 254 -2.08 -13.45 -30.07
C VAL A 254 -0.94 -13.14 -31.05
N ARG A 255 0.30 -13.37 -30.64
CA ARG A 255 1.47 -13.15 -31.49
C ARG A 255 1.44 -14.01 -32.76
N LEU A 256 1.07 -15.27 -32.65
CA LEU A 256 1.05 -16.21 -33.77
C LEU A 256 -0.16 -16.06 -34.67
N ARG A 257 -1.34 -15.71 -34.13
CA ARG A 257 -2.61 -15.72 -34.85
C ARG A 257 -3.17 -14.32 -35.11
N GLY A 258 -2.56 -13.29 -34.54
CA GLY A 258 -3.02 -11.91 -34.66
C GLY A 258 -4.51 -11.77 -34.32
N LYS A 259 -5.27 -11.10 -35.14
CA LYS A 259 -6.73 -10.87 -34.96
C LYS A 259 -7.57 -12.15 -34.96
N ALA A 260 -7.02 -13.29 -35.39
CA ALA A 260 -7.72 -14.59 -35.33
C ALA A 260 -7.59 -15.28 -33.96
N SER A 261 -6.77 -14.77 -33.07
CA SER A 261 -6.71 -15.23 -31.69
C SER A 261 -7.96 -14.81 -30.93
N ARG A 262 -8.53 -15.74 -30.14
CA ARG A 262 -9.62 -15.40 -29.19
C ARG A 262 -9.18 -14.44 -28.10
N TYR A 263 -7.86 -14.35 -27.84
CA TYR A 263 -7.25 -13.50 -26.81
C TYR A 263 -6.77 -12.16 -27.37
N TYR A 264 -7.05 -11.84 -28.68
CA TYR A 264 -6.54 -10.60 -29.28
C TYR A 264 -6.91 -9.35 -28.48
N ASN A 265 -8.15 -9.24 -28.04
CA ASN A 265 -8.65 -8.11 -27.25
C ASN A 265 -8.30 -8.18 -25.75
N TRP A 266 -7.57 -9.23 -25.34
CA TRP A 266 -7.06 -9.34 -23.98
C TRP A 266 -5.78 -8.50 -23.78
N PHE A 267 -5.19 -8.05 -24.85
CA PHE A 267 -3.99 -7.20 -24.89
C PHE A 267 -4.25 -5.95 -25.72
N CYS A 268 -3.45 -4.90 -25.49
CA CYS A 268 -3.52 -3.65 -26.23
C CYS A 268 -2.53 -3.72 -27.41
N VAL A 269 -2.96 -4.23 -28.57
CA VAL A 269 -2.14 -4.40 -29.78
C VAL A 269 -2.41 -3.28 -30.77
N TYR A 270 -1.38 -2.54 -31.18
CA TYR A 270 -1.45 -1.45 -32.14
C TYR A 270 -1.23 -1.93 -33.59
N ASP A 271 -0.23 -2.81 -33.80
CA ASP A 271 0.07 -3.39 -35.11
C ASP A 271 0.25 -4.91 -35.04
N ALA A 272 -0.82 -5.64 -35.41
CA ALA A 272 -0.80 -7.09 -35.43
C ALA A 272 0.15 -7.68 -36.50
N GLY A 273 0.34 -6.97 -37.62
CA GLY A 273 1.20 -7.41 -38.71
C GLY A 273 2.69 -7.32 -38.34
N GLU A 274 3.07 -6.28 -37.61
CA GLU A 274 4.41 -6.14 -37.06
C GLU A 274 4.63 -7.15 -35.93
N LEU A 275 3.67 -7.27 -34.99
CA LEU A 275 3.76 -8.20 -33.87
C LEU A 275 4.03 -9.64 -34.32
N SER A 276 3.37 -10.09 -35.39
CA SER A 276 3.52 -11.48 -35.90
C SER A 276 4.94 -11.79 -36.47
N ARG A 277 5.71 -10.76 -36.81
CA ARG A 277 7.08 -10.87 -37.35
C ARG A 277 8.15 -10.64 -36.29
N LEU A 278 7.76 -10.20 -35.11
CA LEU A 278 8.69 -9.83 -34.06
C LEU A 278 9.36 -11.07 -33.45
N ALA A 279 10.68 -11.12 -33.49
CA ALA A 279 11.48 -12.17 -32.86
C ALA A 279 11.87 -11.79 -31.42
N PRO A 280 12.04 -12.76 -30.50
CA PRO A 280 12.40 -12.46 -29.10
C PRO A 280 13.68 -11.64 -28.95
N GLU A 281 14.66 -11.83 -29.83
CA GLU A 281 15.95 -11.13 -29.82
C GLU A 281 15.80 -9.62 -30.08
N GLN A 282 14.73 -9.22 -30.75
CA GLN A 282 14.42 -7.83 -31.08
C GLN A 282 13.74 -7.07 -29.92
N LEU A 283 13.33 -7.75 -28.86
CA LEU A 283 12.63 -7.12 -27.72
C LEU A 283 13.51 -6.10 -26.97
N SER A 284 14.83 -6.28 -27.03
CA SER A 284 15.80 -5.33 -26.45
C SER A 284 16.15 -4.16 -27.36
N ASP A 285 15.71 -4.17 -28.62
CA ASP A 285 16.03 -3.14 -29.59
C ASP A 285 15.51 -1.77 -29.14
N ARG A 286 16.25 -0.71 -29.44
CA ARG A 286 15.89 0.67 -29.13
C ARG A 286 14.48 1.03 -29.63
N ARG A 287 14.12 0.57 -30.82
CA ARG A 287 12.81 0.78 -31.42
C ARG A 287 11.69 0.23 -30.53
N MET A 288 11.88 -0.95 -29.94
CA MET A 288 10.89 -1.59 -29.05
C MET A 288 10.71 -0.83 -27.74
N LYS A 289 11.73 -0.09 -27.31
CA LYS A 289 11.64 0.80 -26.15
C LYS A 289 10.91 2.11 -26.49
N GLU A 290 11.03 2.60 -27.71
CA GLU A 290 10.47 3.90 -28.12
C GLU A 290 9.06 3.78 -28.71
N ASN A 291 8.77 2.71 -29.46
CA ASN A 291 7.50 2.54 -30.18
C ASN A 291 7.18 1.05 -30.42
N PRO A 292 6.81 0.28 -29.40
CA PRO A 292 6.41 -1.11 -29.56
C PRO A 292 5.06 -1.23 -30.28
N PRO A 293 4.80 -2.33 -31.02
CA PRO A 293 3.52 -2.54 -31.72
C PRO A 293 2.36 -2.96 -30.79
N TYR A 294 2.55 -2.92 -29.47
CA TYR A 294 1.60 -3.23 -28.40
C TYR A 294 1.99 -2.50 -27.12
N GLU A 295 1.06 -2.36 -26.21
CA GLU A 295 1.39 -1.84 -24.87
C GLU A 295 2.21 -2.85 -24.06
N CYS A 296 3.24 -2.34 -23.40
CA CYS A 296 4.08 -3.11 -22.47
C CYS A 296 4.35 -2.29 -21.21
N PHE A 297 4.77 -2.97 -20.14
CA PHE A 297 5.19 -2.30 -18.91
C PHE A 297 6.44 -1.45 -19.16
N ALA A 298 6.36 -0.16 -18.89
CA ALA A 298 7.45 0.81 -19.08
C ALA A 298 8.15 0.62 -20.43
N PHE A 299 9.44 0.29 -20.42
CA PHE A 299 10.26 0.03 -21.62
C PHE A 299 10.57 -1.45 -21.82
N ALA A 300 9.86 -2.34 -21.10
CA ALA A 300 10.09 -3.78 -21.09
C ALA A 300 9.17 -4.48 -22.10
N ALA A 301 9.57 -4.51 -23.37
CA ALA A 301 8.79 -5.15 -24.44
C ALA A 301 8.51 -6.66 -24.20
N ASN A 302 9.27 -7.31 -23.34
CA ASN A 302 9.03 -8.69 -22.91
C ASN A 302 7.90 -8.82 -21.87
N MET A 303 7.26 -7.70 -21.49
CA MET A 303 6.16 -7.63 -20.52
C MET A 303 4.91 -6.98 -21.13
N PRO A 304 4.19 -7.69 -22.04
CA PRO A 304 2.97 -7.15 -22.67
C PRO A 304 1.87 -6.92 -21.65
N LYS A 305 1.18 -5.77 -21.75
CA LYS A 305 0.12 -5.37 -20.84
C LYS A 305 -1.19 -6.09 -21.12
N TRP A 306 -1.86 -6.47 -20.04
CA TRP A 306 -3.25 -6.89 -20.07
C TRP A 306 -4.17 -5.71 -20.39
N ASN A 307 -5.19 -5.94 -21.19
CA ASN A 307 -6.29 -5.00 -21.35
C ASN A 307 -7.27 -5.16 -20.15
N THR A 308 -6.98 -4.49 -19.05
CA THR A 308 -7.76 -4.57 -17.81
C THR A 308 -9.14 -3.88 -17.88
N GLU A 309 -9.51 -3.25 -19.02
CA GLU A 309 -10.87 -2.83 -19.32
C GLU A 309 -11.72 -3.99 -19.87
N ASN A 310 -11.10 -5.04 -20.41
CA ASN A 310 -11.81 -6.18 -20.97
C ASN A 310 -12.42 -7.05 -19.85
N PRO A 311 -13.77 -7.26 -19.85
CA PRO A 311 -14.44 -8.05 -18.80
C PRO A 311 -13.96 -9.51 -18.70
N GLU A 312 -13.45 -10.09 -19.79
CA GLU A 312 -12.90 -11.46 -19.77
C GLU A 312 -11.55 -11.49 -19.06
N VAL A 313 -10.70 -10.49 -19.29
CA VAL A 313 -9.41 -10.32 -18.58
C VAL A 313 -9.66 -10.10 -17.11
N ILE A 314 -10.59 -9.21 -16.75
CA ILE A 314 -10.96 -8.97 -15.35
C ILE A 314 -11.38 -10.29 -14.68
N ARG A 315 -12.32 -11.03 -15.27
CA ARG A 315 -12.76 -12.31 -14.70
C ARG A 315 -11.61 -13.33 -14.58
N TYR A 316 -10.74 -13.40 -15.57
CA TYR A 316 -9.60 -14.31 -15.55
C TYR A 316 -8.64 -13.96 -14.41
N LEU A 317 -8.18 -12.71 -14.32
CA LEU A 317 -7.22 -12.30 -13.30
C LEU A 317 -7.81 -12.37 -11.87
N VAL A 318 -9.07 -11.96 -11.69
CA VAL A 318 -9.76 -12.08 -10.40
C VAL A 318 -9.91 -13.54 -9.99
N SER A 319 -10.26 -14.44 -10.93
CA SER A 319 -10.39 -15.88 -10.60
C SER A 319 -9.09 -16.51 -10.09
N ILE A 320 -7.94 -16.03 -10.57
CA ILE A 320 -6.61 -16.49 -10.08
C ILE A 320 -6.46 -16.12 -8.61
N VAL A 321 -6.69 -14.86 -8.28
CA VAL A 321 -6.49 -14.36 -6.92
C VAL A 321 -7.48 -15.01 -5.96
N GLU A 322 -8.75 -15.18 -6.37
CA GLU A 322 -9.76 -15.92 -5.60
C GLU A 322 -9.31 -17.36 -5.34
N GLN A 323 -8.77 -18.03 -6.38
CA GLN A 323 -8.28 -19.42 -6.24
C GLN A 323 -7.16 -19.49 -5.21
N TRP A 324 -6.11 -18.68 -5.33
CA TRP A 324 -4.99 -18.70 -4.40
C TRP A 324 -5.40 -18.33 -2.98
N THR A 325 -6.22 -17.27 -2.84
CA THR A 325 -6.71 -16.84 -1.53
C THR A 325 -7.53 -17.93 -0.84
N ARG A 326 -8.42 -18.61 -1.57
CA ARG A 326 -9.29 -19.65 -1.01
C ARG A 326 -8.55 -20.97 -0.78
N GLU A 327 -7.67 -21.38 -1.73
CA GLU A 327 -6.97 -22.68 -1.65
C GLU A 327 -5.90 -22.71 -0.57
N TYR A 328 -5.20 -21.59 -0.36
CA TYR A 328 -4.06 -21.51 0.56
C TYR A 328 -4.29 -20.61 1.79
N GLY A 329 -5.39 -19.88 1.85
CA GLY A 329 -5.66 -18.98 2.97
C GLY A 329 -4.75 -17.75 2.99
N ILE A 330 -4.52 -17.14 1.81
CA ILE A 330 -3.68 -15.93 1.70
C ILE A 330 -4.32 -14.78 2.48
N ASP A 331 -3.54 -14.11 3.32
CA ASP A 331 -4.00 -13.04 4.21
C ASP A 331 -3.96 -11.67 3.55
N ALA A 332 -3.02 -11.46 2.63
CA ALA A 332 -2.82 -10.15 2.02
C ALA A 332 -2.31 -10.22 0.58
N TRP A 333 -2.56 -9.15 -0.18
CA TRP A 333 -2.06 -8.97 -1.55
C TRP A 333 -1.46 -7.57 -1.73
N ARG A 334 -0.27 -7.51 -2.31
CA ARG A 334 0.31 -6.28 -2.86
C ARG A 334 0.12 -6.30 -4.37
N LEU A 335 -0.47 -5.24 -4.93
CA LEU A 335 -0.57 -5.09 -6.38
C LEU A 335 0.62 -4.34 -6.93
N ASP A 336 1.26 -4.98 -7.92
CA ASP A 336 2.31 -4.43 -8.74
C ASP A 336 1.73 -3.43 -9.75
N VAL A 337 2.32 -2.24 -9.85
CA VAL A 337 1.96 -1.18 -10.82
C VAL A 337 0.45 -0.95 -10.95
N PRO A 338 -0.31 -0.74 -9.88
CA PRO A 338 -1.77 -0.60 -9.94
C PRO A 338 -2.22 0.74 -10.52
N ASP A 339 -1.34 1.69 -10.69
CA ASP A 339 -1.57 2.97 -11.35
C ASP A 339 -1.66 2.85 -12.89
N GLU A 340 -1.29 1.69 -13.44
CA GLU A 340 -1.40 1.39 -14.88
C GLU A 340 -2.53 0.40 -15.21
N VAL A 341 -3.39 0.01 -14.25
CA VAL A 341 -4.55 -0.85 -14.49
C VAL A 341 -5.86 -0.09 -14.35
N SER A 342 -6.95 -0.60 -14.93
CA SER A 342 -8.23 0.08 -14.87
C SER A 342 -8.84 0.08 -13.46
N LEU A 343 -9.51 1.17 -13.08
CA LEU A 343 -10.27 1.25 -11.83
C LEU A 343 -11.33 0.15 -11.74
N ARG A 344 -11.93 -0.22 -12.87
CA ARG A 344 -12.88 -1.32 -12.97
C ARG A 344 -12.29 -2.66 -12.53
N PHE A 345 -11.05 -2.93 -12.93
CA PHE A 345 -10.31 -4.11 -12.47
C PHE A 345 -10.04 -4.04 -10.98
N LEU A 346 -9.57 -2.90 -10.46
CA LEU A 346 -9.26 -2.73 -9.04
C LEU A 346 -10.48 -2.98 -8.15
N HIS A 347 -11.65 -2.45 -8.51
CA HIS A 347 -12.88 -2.73 -7.78
C HIS A 347 -13.29 -4.21 -7.84
N ALA A 348 -13.18 -4.84 -9.02
CA ALA A 348 -13.49 -6.25 -9.18
C ALA A 348 -12.52 -7.14 -8.38
N PHE A 349 -11.22 -6.79 -8.39
CA PHE A 349 -10.18 -7.44 -7.61
C PHE A 349 -10.52 -7.39 -6.12
N ARG A 350 -10.76 -6.19 -5.57
CA ARG A 350 -11.11 -6.03 -4.15
C ARG A 350 -12.37 -6.81 -3.78
N ALA A 351 -13.41 -6.75 -4.60
CA ALA A 351 -14.64 -7.50 -4.36
C ALA A 351 -14.41 -9.01 -4.36
N GLY A 352 -13.62 -9.53 -5.31
CA GLY A 352 -13.25 -10.93 -5.38
C GLY A 352 -12.49 -11.38 -4.12
N MET A 353 -11.50 -10.60 -3.67
CA MET A 353 -10.75 -10.89 -2.44
C MET A 353 -11.66 -10.97 -1.22
N ARG A 354 -12.50 -9.95 -1.02
CA ARG A 354 -13.42 -9.88 0.11
C ARG A 354 -14.47 -10.99 0.09
N SER A 355 -14.84 -11.50 -1.09
CA SER A 355 -15.74 -12.67 -1.21
C SER A 355 -15.09 -13.97 -0.73
N CYS A 356 -13.77 -14.08 -0.80
CA CYS A 356 -13.01 -15.24 -0.33
C CYS A 356 -12.70 -15.16 1.17
N ASN A 357 -12.29 -13.99 1.61
CA ASN A 357 -11.98 -13.70 2.99
C ASN A 357 -12.22 -12.20 3.26
N ALA A 358 -13.20 -11.87 4.08
CA ALA A 358 -13.55 -10.48 4.41
C ALA A 358 -12.39 -9.73 5.12
N ALA A 359 -11.45 -10.45 5.71
CA ALA A 359 -10.29 -9.92 6.42
C ALA A 359 -9.00 -9.91 5.57
N VAL A 360 -9.09 -10.00 4.24
CA VAL A 360 -7.90 -9.85 3.36
C VAL A 360 -7.46 -8.39 3.34
N TYR A 361 -6.16 -8.18 3.59
CA TYR A 361 -5.52 -6.88 3.49
C TYR A 361 -4.96 -6.66 2.07
N VAL A 362 -5.22 -5.50 1.48
CA VAL A 362 -4.82 -5.19 0.09
C VAL A 362 -4.08 -3.87 0.03
N ILE A 363 -2.85 -3.90 -0.48
CA ILE A 363 -2.04 -2.71 -0.71
C ILE A 363 -1.68 -2.53 -2.19
N GLY A 364 -1.47 -1.27 -2.58
CA GLY A 364 -0.98 -0.91 -3.91
C GLY A 364 0.44 -0.39 -3.88
N GLU A 365 1.20 -0.63 -4.93
CA GLU A 365 2.48 0.03 -5.17
C GLU A 365 2.24 1.36 -5.87
N ILE A 366 2.15 2.46 -5.13
CA ILE A 366 1.97 3.81 -5.67
C ILE A 366 3.16 4.67 -5.29
N TRP A 367 3.93 5.10 -6.29
CA TRP A 367 5.18 5.85 -6.08
C TRP A 367 4.96 7.33 -5.75
N GLN A 368 3.80 7.86 -6.06
CA GLN A 368 3.40 9.24 -5.83
C GLN A 368 2.29 9.34 -4.77
N ASP A 369 1.65 10.51 -4.69
CA ASP A 369 0.48 10.71 -3.83
C ASP A 369 -0.64 9.72 -4.19
N ALA A 370 -1.06 8.94 -3.20
CA ALA A 370 -2.04 7.87 -3.37
C ALA A 370 -3.49 8.28 -3.04
N ALA A 371 -3.73 9.55 -2.73
CA ALA A 371 -5.03 10.05 -2.27
C ALA A 371 -6.20 9.58 -3.16
N TRP A 372 -6.02 9.63 -4.48
CA TRP A 372 -7.05 9.22 -5.42
C TRP A 372 -7.44 7.73 -5.28
N TRP A 373 -6.48 6.81 -5.17
CA TRP A 373 -6.75 5.36 -5.03
C TRP A 373 -7.34 5.00 -3.66
N LEU A 374 -6.89 5.70 -2.61
CA LEU A 374 -7.41 5.54 -1.25
C LEU A 374 -8.86 6.04 -1.15
N GLU A 375 -9.17 7.18 -1.79
CA GLU A 375 -10.55 7.68 -1.90
C GLU A 375 -11.48 6.69 -2.59
N GLN A 376 -11.01 6.02 -3.65
CA GLN A 376 -11.78 4.99 -4.36
C GLN A 376 -11.96 3.70 -3.55
N SER A 377 -11.36 3.60 -2.37
CA SER A 377 -11.42 2.44 -1.49
C SER A 377 -11.02 1.12 -2.18
N VAL A 378 -10.09 1.20 -3.14
CA VAL A 378 -9.56 0.01 -3.84
C VAL A 378 -8.42 -0.64 -3.08
N PHE A 379 -7.76 0.10 -2.19
CA PHE A 379 -6.71 -0.38 -1.30
C PHE A 379 -7.05 -0.07 0.15
N ASP A 380 -6.53 -0.88 1.06
CA ASP A 380 -6.53 -0.62 2.50
C ASP A 380 -5.38 0.32 2.88
N GLY A 381 -4.26 0.24 2.16
CA GLY A 381 -3.09 1.08 2.26
C GLY A 381 -2.26 1.02 0.98
N VAL A 382 -1.14 1.72 0.96
CA VAL A 382 -0.17 1.68 -0.14
C VAL A 382 1.26 1.56 0.41
N MET A 383 2.19 1.12 -0.43
CA MET A 383 3.62 1.32 -0.17
C MET A 383 3.90 2.82 -0.16
N ASP A 384 4.30 3.36 1.00
CA ASP A 384 4.34 4.80 1.23
C ASP A 384 5.64 5.42 0.73
N TYR A 385 5.76 5.55 -0.59
CA TYR A 385 6.91 6.19 -1.23
C TYR A 385 7.07 7.67 -0.88
N PRO A 386 6.01 8.49 -0.72
CA PRO A 386 6.17 9.86 -0.23
C PRO A 386 6.86 9.95 1.13
N LEU A 387 6.50 9.09 2.09
CA LEU A 387 7.17 9.00 3.39
C LEU A 387 8.60 8.49 3.24
N TYR A 388 8.81 7.42 2.46
CA TYR A 388 10.15 6.91 2.14
C TYR A 388 11.06 8.01 1.59
N HIS A 389 10.60 8.79 0.61
CA HIS A 389 11.39 9.88 0.03
C HIS A 389 11.73 10.97 1.06
N ALA A 390 10.81 11.31 1.95
CA ALA A 390 11.07 12.29 3.01
C ALA A 390 12.13 11.78 3.98
N ILE A 391 12.03 10.53 4.43
CA ILE A 391 13.00 9.89 5.34
C ILE A 391 14.36 9.74 4.65
N ARG A 392 14.41 9.27 3.41
CA ARG A 392 15.62 9.11 2.61
C ARG A 392 16.38 10.42 2.52
N ASP A 393 15.70 11.49 2.09
CA ASP A 393 16.34 12.77 1.80
C ASP A 393 16.81 13.48 3.08
N PHE A 394 16.14 13.24 4.22
CA PHE A 394 16.53 13.81 5.51
C PHE A 394 17.56 12.96 6.25
N ALA A 395 17.26 11.67 6.48
CA ALA A 395 18.05 10.83 7.38
C ALA A 395 19.12 10.01 6.68
N MET A 396 18.97 9.65 5.39
CA MET A 396 19.93 8.79 4.72
C MET A 396 20.94 9.55 3.85
N THR A 397 20.46 10.53 3.07
CA THR A 397 21.32 11.26 2.11
C THR A 397 21.64 12.70 2.53
N HIS A 398 21.01 13.20 3.59
CA HIS A 398 21.17 14.57 4.12
C HIS A 398 20.99 15.67 3.07
N THR A 399 20.16 15.41 2.04
CA THR A 399 19.86 16.38 0.99
C THR A 399 18.80 17.41 1.44
N ASP A 400 17.97 17.06 2.42
CA ASP A 400 16.99 17.95 3.00
C ASP A 400 17.35 18.39 4.42
N PRO A 401 17.27 19.70 4.74
CA PRO A 401 17.34 20.17 6.12
C PRO A 401 16.04 19.79 6.88
N LEU A 402 16.11 19.83 8.21
CA LEU A 402 14.98 19.50 9.10
C LEU A 402 13.68 20.27 8.75
N GLU A 403 13.81 21.54 8.35
CA GLU A 403 12.65 22.36 7.99
C GLU A 403 11.92 21.83 6.74
N THR A 404 12.68 21.41 5.72
CA THR A 404 12.12 20.77 4.51
C THR A 404 11.48 19.44 4.84
N PHE A 405 12.13 18.61 5.66
CA PHE A 405 11.58 17.35 6.15
C PHE A 405 10.25 17.57 6.87
N ALA A 406 10.20 18.49 7.84
CA ALA A 406 8.98 18.80 8.57
C ALA A 406 7.84 19.27 7.63
N HIS A 407 8.17 20.07 6.60
CA HIS A 407 7.19 20.48 5.59
C HIS A 407 6.68 19.28 4.76
N ARG A 408 7.55 18.35 4.37
CA ARG A 408 7.15 17.12 3.65
C ARG A 408 6.27 16.22 4.50
N ILE A 409 6.61 16.02 5.78
CA ILE A 409 5.79 15.22 6.72
C ILE A 409 4.41 15.84 6.90
N ARG A 410 4.32 17.18 7.02
CA ARG A 410 3.03 17.87 7.08
C ARG A 410 2.19 17.60 5.84
N ARG A 411 2.77 17.71 4.63
CA ARG A 411 2.06 17.46 3.38
C ARG A 411 1.61 16.01 3.27
N TRP A 412 2.50 15.08 3.60
CA TRP A 412 2.19 13.65 3.63
C TRP A 412 1.02 13.36 4.57
N TYR A 413 1.09 13.86 5.80
CA TYR A 413 0.01 13.67 6.77
C TYR A 413 -1.31 14.28 6.30
N ALA A 414 -1.28 15.45 5.67
CA ALA A 414 -2.47 16.12 5.17
C ALA A 414 -3.12 15.40 3.97
N ALA A 415 -2.38 14.56 3.24
CA ALA A 415 -2.88 13.86 2.06
C ALA A 415 -3.86 12.71 2.37
N ALA A 416 -3.87 12.18 3.59
CA ALA A 416 -4.74 11.08 4.00
C ALA A 416 -5.37 11.33 5.38
N PRO A 417 -6.61 10.86 5.64
CA PRO A 417 -7.22 10.88 6.97
C PRO A 417 -6.43 10.04 7.97
N GLU A 418 -6.51 10.36 9.26
CA GLU A 418 -5.85 9.63 10.35
C GLU A 418 -6.19 8.13 10.34
N ALA A 419 -7.42 7.78 10.00
CA ALA A 419 -7.87 6.39 9.91
C ALA A 419 -7.16 5.55 8.84
N VAL A 420 -6.46 6.19 7.89
CA VAL A 420 -5.73 5.51 6.80
C VAL A 420 -4.27 5.28 7.18
N HIS A 421 -3.66 6.19 7.95
CA HIS A 421 -2.24 6.13 8.29
C HIS A 421 -1.80 4.80 8.93
N PRO A 422 -2.55 4.19 9.87
CA PRO A 422 -2.17 2.91 10.47
C PRO A 422 -2.02 1.75 9.49
N TYR A 423 -2.60 1.87 8.30
CA TYR A 423 -2.57 0.85 7.24
C TYR A 423 -1.59 1.17 6.10
N GLN A 424 -0.92 2.34 6.14
CA GLN A 424 0.13 2.65 5.18
C GLN A 424 1.39 1.83 5.48
N TRP A 425 2.15 1.50 4.44
CA TRP A 425 3.31 0.63 4.56
C TRP A 425 4.60 1.44 4.45
N ALA A 426 5.20 1.78 5.60
CA ALA A 426 6.51 2.42 5.68
C ALA A 426 7.64 1.41 5.46
N PHE A 427 8.71 1.85 4.81
CA PHE A 427 9.90 1.05 4.55
C PHE A 427 11.12 1.96 4.38
N CYS A 428 12.32 1.40 4.58
CA CYS A 428 13.60 2.09 4.30
C CYS A 428 14.31 1.51 3.07
N SER A 429 14.03 0.25 2.74
CA SER A 429 14.53 -0.47 1.56
C SER A 429 13.45 -1.36 0.99
N ASN A 430 13.55 -1.67 -0.30
CA ASN A 430 12.83 -2.75 -0.96
C ASN A 430 13.61 -3.25 -2.18
N HIS A 431 13.01 -4.11 -2.99
CA HIS A 431 13.66 -4.70 -4.16
C HIS A 431 13.84 -3.73 -5.36
N ASP A 432 13.24 -2.53 -5.32
CA ASP A 432 13.27 -1.53 -6.41
C ASP A 432 14.11 -0.28 -6.08
N VAL A 433 14.49 -0.11 -4.82
CA VAL A 433 15.31 1.01 -4.36
C VAL A 433 16.63 0.52 -3.75
N PRO A 434 17.69 1.35 -3.72
CA PRO A 434 18.92 1.00 -3.02
C PRO A 434 18.67 0.68 -1.54
N ARG A 435 19.51 -0.18 -0.96
CA ARG A 435 19.44 -0.47 0.46
C ARG A 435 19.77 0.76 1.31
N ALA A 436 19.06 0.91 2.40
CA ALA A 436 19.17 2.07 3.28
C ALA A 436 20.61 2.30 3.77
N LEU A 437 21.35 1.24 4.18
CA LEU A 437 22.73 1.39 4.60
C LEU A 437 23.62 1.97 3.49
N SER A 438 23.41 1.58 2.23
CA SER A 438 24.15 2.14 1.09
C SER A 438 23.83 3.61 0.85
N LEU A 439 22.57 4.01 1.04
CA LEU A 439 22.14 5.42 0.94
C LEU A 439 22.73 6.27 2.06
N CYS A 440 22.95 5.68 3.26
CA CYS A 440 23.66 6.30 4.40
C CYS A 440 25.19 6.30 4.25
N GLY A 441 25.73 5.86 3.10
CA GLY A 441 27.18 5.77 2.91
C GLY A 441 27.88 4.81 3.89
N GLY A 442 27.15 3.85 4.46
CA GLY A 442 27.65 2.90 5.45
C GLY A 442 27.52 3.39 6.90
N ASP A 443 26.97 4.59 7.14
CA ASP A 443 26.76 5.08 8.52
C ASP A 443 25.55 4.38 9.15
N LYS A 444 25.83 3.62 10.22
CA LYS A 444 24.83 2.86 10.95
C LYS A 444 23.90 3.75 11.81
N SER A 445 24.35 4.92 12.22
CA SER A 445 23.52 5.85 13.01
C SER A 445 22.43 6.46 12.16
N ASP A 446 22.74 6.86 10.94
CA ASP A 446 21.78 7.37 9.96
C ASP A 446 20.80 6.27 9.52
N PHE A 447 21.36 5.06 9.31
CA PHE A 447 20.54 3.87 9.01
C PHE A 447 19.52 3.59 10.12
N GLN A 448 19.92 3.61 11.38
CA GLN A 448 19.04 3.42 12.54
C GLN A 448 18.01 4.55 12.66
N LEU A 449 18.45 5.81 12.47
CA LEU A 449 17.54 6.97 12.48
C LEU A 449 16.44 6.82 11.42
N ALA A 450 16.78 6.37 10.22
CA ALA A 450 15.81 6.15 9.16
C ALA A 450 14.74 5.12 9.57
N TYR A 451 15.13 3.99 10.16
CA TYR A 451 14.20 2.97 10.66
C TYR A 451 13.34 3.47 11.83
N VAL A 452 13.93 4.25 12.75
CA VAL A 452 13.17 4.88 13.84
C VAL A 452 12.11 5.83 13.31
N LEU A 453 12.47 6.65 12.31
CA LEU A 453 11.49 7.56 11.68
C LEU A 453 10.39 6.78 10.93
N ALA A 454 10.74 5.73 10.20
CA ALA A 454 9.76 4.89 9.52
C ALA A 454 8.80 4.21 10.51
N ALA A 455 9.32 3.73 11.64
CA ALA A 455 8.54 3.12 12.70
C ALA A 455 7.62 4.12 13.43
N LEU A 456 8.07 5.34 13.67
CA LEU A 456 7.28 6.36 14.38
C LEU A 456 6.23 7.06 13.53
N LEU A 457 6.49 7.23 12.24
CA LEU A 457 5.64 7.99 11.32
C LEU A 457 4.73 7.08 10.49
N GLY A 458 5.18 5.87 10.17
CA GLY A 458 4.41 4.91 9.40
C GLY A 458 3.36 4.16 10.22
N GLY A 459 2.43 3.52 9.54
CA GLY A 459 1.45 2.62 10.14
C GLY A 459 2.00 1.20 10.25
N ASN A 460 2.16 0.52 9.12
CA ASN A 460 2.86 -0.76 9.03
C ASN A 460 4.34 -0.54 8.74
N LEU A 461 5.20 -1.35 9.32
CA LEU A 461 6.64 -1.32 9.01
C LEU A 461 7.00 -2.53 8.15
N SER A 462 7.70 -2.31 7.04
CA SER A 462 8.27 -3.38 6.21
C SER A 462 9.79 -3.36 6.30
N VAL A 463 10.35 -4.49 6.69
CA VAL A 463 11.79 -4.74 6.69
C VAL A 463 12.15 -5.57 5.45
N TYR A 464 13.03 -5.06 4.61
CA TYR A 464 13.52 -5.81 3.46
C TYR A 464 14.59 -6.81 3.94
N TYR A 465 14.54 -8.06 3.48
CA TYR A 465 15.45 -9.11 3.94
C TYR A 465 16.92 -8.64 3.92
N GLY A 466 17.62 -8.87 5.01
CA GLY A 466 19.02 -8.49 5.18
C GLY A 466 19.22 -7.09 5.78
N ASP A 467 18.21 -6.25 5.86
CA ASP A 467 18.36 -4.94 6.52
C ASP A 467 18.55 -5.10 8.05
N GLU A 468 17.99 -6.16 8.63
CA GLU A 468 18.20 -6.50 10.06
C GLU A 468 19.65 -6.85 10.41
N ILE A 469 20.46 -7.19 9.40
CA ILE A 469 21.90 -7.42 9.52
C ILE A 469 22.71 -6.33 8.81
N ALA A 470 22.10 -5.19 8.52
CA ALA A 470 22.71 -4.04 7.86
C ALA A 470 23.39 -4.42 6.52
N MET A 471 22.71 -5.17 5.65
CA MET A 471 23.21 -5.43 4.30
C MET A 471 23.23 -4.16 3.46
N ASP A 472 24.33 -4.00 2.71
CA ASP A 472 24.48 -2.99 1.67
C ASP A 472 24.00 -3.48 0.29
N GLY A 473 23.82 -2.57 -0.64
CA GLY A 473 23.49 -2.83 -2.03
C GLY A 473 22.97 -1.55 -2.72
N GLY A 474 23.50 -1.27 -3.90
CA GLY A 474 23.12 -0.10 -4.71
C GLY A 474 21.83 -0.30 -5.49
N GLN A 475 21.80 0.18 -6.73
CA GLN A 475 20.67 0.00 -7.63
C GLN A 475 20.50 -1.47 -8.07
N ASP A 476 19.27 -1.86 -8.50
CA ASP A 476 18.98 -3.15 -9.12
C ASP A 476 20.03 -3.52 -10.20
N PRO A 477 20.66 -4.70 -10.12
CA PRO A 477 20.39 -5.85 -9.26
C PRO A 477 21.18 -5.90 -7.94
N ASP A 478 22.00 -4.91 -7.61
CA ASP A 478 22.90 -4.93 -6.46
C ASP A 478 22.17 -4.94 -5.10
N ASN A 479 21.01 -4.24 -5.02
CA ASN A 479 20.13 -4.29 -3.83
C ASN A 479 19.52 -5.67 -3.56
N ARG A 480 19.60 -6.62 -4.54
CA ARG A 480 19.06 -7.99 -4.48
C ARG A 480 20.16 -9.01 -4.26
N ARG A 481 21.20 -8.69 -3.47
CA ARG A 481 22.27 -9.62 -3.07
C ARG A 481 21.68 -10.82 -2.29
N PRO A 482 22.28 -12.01 -2.39
CA PRO A 482 21.87 -13.15 -1.56
C PRO A 482 21.99 -12.84 -0.07
N MET A 483 21.02 -13.34 0.71
CA MET A 483 21.01 -13.17 2.16
C MET A 483 22.29 -13.71 2.80
N ARG A 484 22.87 -12.95 3.69
CA ARG A 484 23.99 -13.36 4.55
C ARG A 484 23.42 -13.75 5.90
N TRP A 485 23.59 -15.00 6.28
CA TRP A 485 23.07 -15.49 7.55
C TRP A 485 24.06 -15.23 8.67
N THR A 486 23.97 -14.04 9.27
CA THR A 486 24.71 -13.59 10.45
C THR A 486 23.72 -13.16 11.53
N ASP A 487 24.20 -12.87 12.73
CA ASP A 487 23.34 -12.35 13.78
C ASP A 487 22.85 -10.94 13.40
N PRO A 488 21.57 -10.62 13.68
CA PRO A 488 21.04 -9.28 13.49
C PRO A 488 21.79 -8.21 14.27
N GLU A 489 21.85 -7.01 13.73
CA GLU A 489 22.35 -5.84 14.46
C GLU A 489 21.48 -5.61 15.69
N GLU A 490 22.10 -5.41 16.85
CA GLU A 490 21.41 -5.35 18.15
C GLU A 490 20.37 -4.23 18.19
N GLU A 491 20.69 -3.07 17.58
CA GLU A 491 19.83 -1.91 17.53
C GLU A 491 18.59 -2.14 16.69
N ILE A 492 18.74 -2.79 15.54
CA ILE A 492 17.60 -3.14 14.68
C ILE A 492 16.73 -4.22 15.34
N ARG A 493 17.35 -5.24 15.94
CA ARG A 493 16.62 -6.23 16.75
C ARG A 493 15.84 -5.57 17.88
N SER A 494 16.45 -4.62 18.58
CA SER A 494 15.80 -3.89 19.66
C SER A 494 14.62 -3.05 19.18
N LEU A 495 14.76 -2.38 18.01
CA LEU A 495 13.66 -1.62 17.39
C LEU A 495 12.49 -2.53 16.98
N LEU A 496 12.76 -3.66 16.34
CA LEU A 496 11.73 -4.60 15.91
C LEU A 496 11.01 -5.25 17.11
N ASN A 497 11.74 -5.60 18.17
CA ASN A 497 11.16 -6.12 19.41
C ASN A 497 10.34 -5.06 20.17
N PHE A 498 10.70 -3.79 20.07
CA PHE A 498 9.91 -2.69 20.63
C PHE A 498 8.61 -2.53 19.85
N TRP A 499 8.65 -2.61 18.53
CA TRP A 499 7.46 -2.57 17.67
C TRP A 499 6.45 -3.65 18.06
N ASP A 500 6.87 -4.90 18.11
CA ASP A 500 6.00 -6.05 18.45
C ASP A 500 5.30 -5.91 19.82
N LYS A 501 5.89 -5.18 20.77
CA LYS A 501 5.35 -5.04 22.14
C LYS A 501 4.48 -3.81 22.36
N ASN A 502 4.52 -2.81 21.49
CA ASN A 502 3.96 -1.48 21.76
C ASN A 502 3.02 -0.98 20.66
N VAL A 503 2.86 -1.69 19.55
CA VAL A 503 1.92 -1.45 18.48
C VAL A 503 0.90 -2.58 18.38
#